data_24f62b949956c638150e6d58136d0878
#
_entry.id   24f62b949956c638150e6d58136d0878
#
_cell.length_a   1.000
_cell.length_b   1.000
_cell.length_c   1.000
_cell.angle_alpha   90.00
_cell.angle_beta   90.00
_cell.angle_gamma   90.00
#
_symmetry.space_group_name_H-M   'P 1'
#
loop_
_entity.id
_entity.type
_entity.pdbx_description
1 polymer ?
#
loop_
_entity_poly.entity_id
_entity_poly.type
_entity_poly.pdbx_seq_one_letter_code
_entity_poly.pdbx_strand_id
1 'polypeptide(L)'
;MKRIILVLLIIPFILTGCWDKVEIDRKIFISTIGIDAGEDIEKAKEMKKLKGNEPFLVNSIKKYNITYAFPDMSKLGPQNTQGAELQYINTDAYSMESGIVNSVSKTSRSSYFGHTKLLLISNEILKDKENLKEIIDFLERQHIMNRMMYVLVCTGKAQDYIKFVPGMEQNVEAYITGLMENSKKNATILPVTLNELIILLRQNGNAVLPNINIDKVKKEIYLTGVDFIKDYKLVGSMNPIEVTDLELMRGEQQAGFKTIYMNGFPVDLQIYGTKRKIRVQEKNNKISVDIKLGIEGEIKDFYIGGKTIDDTLIKK
;
A
#
# COMPACT_ATOMS: atom_id res chain seq x y z
N MET A 1 61.82 -17.21 16.26
CA MET A 1 61.07 -16.65 17.40
C MET A 1 60.56 -15.22 17.12
N LYS A 2 61.38 -14.24 16.76
CA LYS A 2 60.90 -12.83 16.51
C LYS A 2 59.80 -12.69 15.46
N ARG A 3 59.82 -13.48 14.33
CA ARG A 3 58.76 -13.45 13.29
C ARG A 3 57.45 -14.02 13.76
N ILE A 4 57.46 -15.02 14.64
CA ILE A 4 56.23 -15.62 15.22
C ILE A 4 55.57 -14.65 16.21
N ILE A 5 56.35 -13.93 16.98
CA ILE A 5 55.86 -12.89 17.89
C ILE A 5 55.22 -11.74 17.13
N LEU A 6 55.77 -11.35 15.98
CA LEU A 6 55.17 -10.31 15.13
C LEU A 6 53.85 -10.74 14.55
N VAL A 7 53.69 -11.97 14.09
CA VAL A 7 52.41 -12.53 13.61
C VAL A 7 51.37 -12.59 14.70
N LEU A 8 51.77 -13.03 15.91
CA LEU A 8 50.85 -13.10 17.09
C LEU A 8 50.38 -11.71 17.54
N LEU A 9 51.15 -10.64 17.28
CA LEU A 9 50.80 -9.28 17.62
C LEU A 9 49.82 -8.65 16.58
N ILE A 10 49.80 -9.15 15.35
CA ILE A 10 48.91 -8.67 14.26
C ILE A 10 47.53 -9.37 14.30
N ILE A 11 47.45 -10.61 14.78
CA ILE A 11 46.19 -11.38 14.87
C ILE A 11 45.07 -10.65 15.65
N PRO A 12 45.32 -9.98 16.82
CA PRO A 12 44.25 -9.26 17.53
C PRO A 12 43.68 -8.08 16.72
N PHE A 13 44.46 -7.44 15.86
CA PHE A 13 43.98 -6.34 15.00
C PHE A 13 43.08 -6.80 13.86
N ILE A 14 43.19 -8.06 13.44
CA ILE A 14 42.34 -8.64 12.40
C ILE A 14 41.03 -9.18 13.01
N LEU A 15 41.02 -9.43 14.32
CA LEU A 15 39.88 -9.95 15.08
C LEU A 15 38.95 -8.84 15.64
N THR A 16 39.25 -7.55 15.44
CA THR A 16 38.34 -6.47 15.79
C THR A 16 37.18 -6.41 14.79
N GLY A 17 36.34 -7.45 14.85
CA GLY A 17 35.10 -7.52 14.05
C GLY A 17 33.96 -6.79 14.75
N CYS A 18 33.19 -6.03 13.98
CA CYS A 18 31.84 -5.53 14.24
C CYS A 18 31.60 -4.90 15.64
N TRP A 19 32.21 -3.74 15.87
CA TRP A 19 31.90 -2.90 17.02
C TRP A 19 30.46 -2.33 17.00
N ASP A 20 29.84 -2.23 15.81
CA ASP A 20 28.53 -1.60 15.59
C ASP A 20 27.38 -2.61 15.40
N LYS A 21 27.44 -3.75 16.08
CA LYS A 21 26.38 -4.77 16.03
C LYS A 21 25.23 -4.40 16.97
N VAL A 22 24.15 -3.84 16.45
CA VAL A 22 22.88 -3.77 17.18
C VAL A 22 22.26 -5.16 17.20
N GLU A 23 22.12 -5.74 18.39
CA GLU A 23 21.49 -7.04 18.58
C GLU A 23 20.03 -7.03 18.12
N ILE A 24 19.56 -8.12 17.49
CA ILE A 24 18.22 -8.25 16.92
C ILE A 24 17.13 -8.04 17.97
N ASP A 25 17.37 -8.44 19.21
CA ASP A 25 16.46 -8.29 20.35
C ASP A 25 16.24 -6.82 20.76
N ARG A 26 17.14 -5.91 20.35
CA ARG A 26 17.01 -4.47 20.55
C ARG A 26 16.35 -3.74 19.39
N LYS A 27 15.83 -4.48 18.41
CA LYS A 27 15.09 -3.91 17.26
C LYS A 27 13.60 -4.21 17.36
N ILE A 28 12.79 -3.25 16.93
CA ILE A 28 11.39 -3.47 16.62
C ILE A 28 11.23 -3.46 15.09
N PHE A 29 10.67 -4.54 14.57
CA PHE A 29 10.46 -4.72 13.14
C PHE A 29 9.09 -4.15 12.76
N ILE A 30 9.08 -2.93 12.23
CA ILE A 30 7.84 -2.29 11.80
C ILE A 30 7.25 -3.10 10.64
N SER A 31 6.03 -3.60 10.83
CA SER A 31 5.27 -4.35 9.82
C SER A 31 4.32 -3.46 9.03
N THR A 32 3.71 -2.48 9.71
CA THR A 32 2.72 -1.58 9.11
C THR A 32 2.95 -0.14 9.56
N ILE A 33 2.78 0.79 8.62
CA ILE A 33 2.79 2.23 8.86
C ILE A 33 1.41 2.78 8.48
N GLY A 34 0.78 3.53 9.38
CA GLY A 34 -0.43 4.29 9.11
C GLY A 34 -0.16 5.78 9.19
N ILE A 35 -0.64 6.54 8.21
CA ILE A 35 -0.47 7.99 8.15
C ILE A 35 -1.86 8.64 8.11
N ASP A 36 -2.17 9.38 9.16
CA ASP A 36 -3.40 10.14 9.31
C ASP A 36 -3.15 11.63 9.29
N ALA A 37 -4.16 12.39 8.92
CA ALA A 37 -4.17 13.83 9.11
C ALA A 37 -4.16 14.14 10.63
N GLY A 38 -3.21 14.96 11.06
CA GLY A 38 -3.16 15.45 12.43
C GLY A 38 -4.13 16.62 12.65
N GLU A 39 -4.33 16.98 13.90
CA GLU A 39 -5.28 18.03 14.31
C GLU A 39 -4.98 19.41 13.68
N ASP A 40 -3.70 19.69 13.40
CA ASP A 40 -3.23 20.97 12.90
C ASP A 40 -2.86 20.95 11.40
N ILE A 41 -3.34 19.95 10.63
CA ILE A 41 -2.96 19.80 9.20
C ILE A 41 -3.33 21.04 8.37
N GLU A 42 -4.44 21.70 8.67
CA GLU A 42 -4.84 22.94 7.99
C GLU A 42 -3.98 24.14 8.43
N LYS A 43 -3.65 24.25 9.72
CA LYS A 43 -2.74 25.29 10.24
C LYS A 43 -1.34 25.19 9.63
N ALA A 44 -0.86 23.96 9.33
CA ALA A 44 0.42 23.76 8.70
C ALA A 44 0.54 24.44 7.31
N LYS A 45 -0.58 24.72 6.64
CA LYS A 45 -0.60 25.50 5.38
C LYS A 45 -0.26 26.97 5.60
N GLU A 46 -0.68 27.55 6.72
CA GLU A 46 -0.39 28.95 7.05
C GLU A 46 1.09 29.15 7.36
N MET A 47 1.76 28.14 7.85
CA MET A 47 3.17 28.18 8.23
C MET A 47 4.13 28.26 7.04
N LYS A 48 3.70 27.91 5.83
CA LYS A 48 4.46 28.16 4.60
C LYS A 48 4.70 29.66 4.35
N LYS A 49 3.98 30.54 5.06
CA LYS A 49 4.12 31.99 4.98
C LYS A 49 5.14 32.57 5.96
N LEU A 50 5.66 31.76 6.89
CA LEU A 50 6.64 32.19 7.88
C LEU A 50 7.99 32.49 7.20
N LYS A 51 8.63 33.58 7.62
CA LYS A 51 9.98 33.92 7.17
C LYS A 51 11.00 33.08 7.94
N GLY A 52 12.12 32.72 7.31
CA GLY A 52 13.14 31.85 7.90
C GLY A 52 13.78 32.31 9.23
N ASN A 53 13.53 33.56 9.65
CA ASN A 53 14.02 34.11 10.92
C ASN A 53 12.97 34.18 12.02
N GLU A 54 11.74 33.73 11.77
CA GLU A 54 10.69 33.72 12.77
C GLU A 54 10.86 32.49 13.69
N PRO A 55 10.78 32.63 15.02
CA PRO A 55 10.87 31.52 15.94
C PRO A 55 9.68 30.59 15.72
N PHE A 56 9.97 29.32 15.49
CA PHE A 56 8.97 28.34 15.16
C PHE A 56 9.03 27.14 16.10
N LEU A 57 7.95 26.89 16.81
CA LEU A 57 7.81 25.73 17.69
C LEU A 57 7.31 24.52 16.90
N VAL A 58 8.19 23.91 16.08
CA VAL A 58 7.91 22.73 15.24
C VAL A 58 7.25 21.61 16.04
N ASN A 59 7.66 21.43 17.29
CA ASN A 59 7.18 20.34 18.15
C ASN A 59 5.74 20.49 18.63
N SER A 60 5.13 21.68 18.46
CA SER A 60 3.76 21.92 18.89
C SER A 60 2.71 21.64 17.81
N ILE A 61 3.12 21.44 16.55
CA ILE A 61 2.20 21.28 15.43
C ILE A 61 2.04 19.84 15.07
N LYS A 62 0.81 19.38 15.15
CA LYS A 62 0.37 18.02 14.85
C LYS A 62 -0.16 17.97 13.40
N LYS A 63 0.75 18.05 12.42
CA LYS A 63 0.38 17.97 10.99
C LYS A 63 -0.03 16.58 10.58
N TYR A 64 0.70 15.57 11.07
CA TYR A 64 0.44 14.16 10.85
C TYR A 64 0.27 13.43 12.18
N ASN A 65 -0.59 12.41 12.19
CA ASN A 65 -0.61 11.39 13.22
C ASN A 65 -0.15 10.08 12.58
N ILE A 66 0.98 9.54 13.06
CA ILE A 66 1.62 8.37 12.46
C ILE A 66 1.56 7.22 13.44
N THR A 67 1.06 6.08 12.99
CA THR A 67 1.00 4.84 13.75
C THR A 67 1.94 3.81 13.15
N TYR A 68 2.87 3.30 13.96
CA TYR A 68 3.77 2.21 13.62
C TYR A 68 3.32 0.95 14.34
N ALA A 69 3.02 -0.12 13.60
CA ALA A 69 2.69 -1.41 14.17
C ALA A 69 3.85 -2.41 13.98
N PHE A 70 4.03 -3.27 14.95
CA PHE A 70 5.09 -4.28 14.97
C PHE A 70 4.69 -5.48 15.83
N PRO A 71 5.15 -6.70 15.51
CA PRO A 71 4.93 -7.87 16.33
C PRO A 71 5.77 -7.81 17.61
N ASP A 72 5.19 -8.20 18.73
CA ASP A 72 5.92 -8.35 20.01
C ASP A 72 6.76 -9.62 19.99
N MET A 73 8.01 -9.48 19.56
CA MET A 73 8.95 -10.60 19.45
C MET A 73 9.31 -11.20 20.82
N SER A 74 9.09 -10.48 21.94
CA SER A 74 9.41 -10.99 23.29
C SER A 74 8.47 -12.10 23.74
N LYS A 75 7.29 -12.17 23.12
CA LYS A 75 6.27 -13.20 23.37
C LYS A 75 6.37 -14.41 22.43
N LEU A 76 7.30 -14.41 21.48
CA LEU A 76 7.55 -15.54 20.61
C LEU A 76 8.42 -16.58 21.34
N GLY A 77 7.85 -17.74 21.63
CA GLY A 77 8.56 -18.86 22.23
C GLY A 77 7.94 -20.19 21.80
N PRO A 78 8.62 -21.32 22.01
CA PRO A 78 8.15 -22.65 21.62
C PRO A 78 6.79 -23.04 22.21
N GLN A 79 6.37 -22.36 23.28
CA GLN A 79 5.10 -22.62 23.97
C GLN A 79 3.96 -21.70 23.49
N ASN A 80 4.24 -20.67 22.68
CA ASN A 80 3.22 -19.73 22.22
C ASN A 80 2.85 -20.02 20.76
N THR A 81 1.83 -20.87 20.59
CA THR A 81 1.30 -21.27 19.27
C THR A 81 0.39 -20.22 18.63
N GLN A 82 0.08 -19.14 19.34
CA GLN A 82 -0.87 -18.11 18.86
C GLN A 82 -0.23 -16.98 18.05
N GLY A 83 1.09 -17.03 17.79
CA GLY A 83 1.80 -15.96 17.08
C GLY A 83 2.07 -14.71 17.95
N ALA A 84 2.75 -13.72 17.38
CA ALA A 84 3.10 -12.49 18.08
C ALA A 84 1.93 -11.51 18.10
N GLU A 85 1.54 -11.06 19.29
CA GLU A 85 0.59 -9.95 19.46
C GLU A 85 1.14 -8.67 18.81
N LEU A 86 0.31 -7.91 18.09
CA LEU A 86 0.71 -6.63 17.57
C LEU A 86 0.77 -5.57 18.67
N GLN A 87 1.86 -4.85 18.67
CA GLN A 87 2.06 -3.62 19.43
C GLN A 87 2.10 -2.43 18.45
N TYR A 88 1.78 -1.24 18.93
CA TYR A 88 1.82 -0.04 18.12
C TYR A 88 2.32 1.18 18.89
N ILE A 89 3.07 2.02 18.19
CA ILE A 89 3.49 3.33 18.64
C ILE A 89 2.74 4.36 17.80
N ASN A 90 1.96 5.22 18.44
CA ASN A 90 1.31 6.35 17.80
C ASN A 90 2.04 7.64 18.16
N THR A 91 2.26 8.52 17.17
CA THR A 91 2.98 9.78 17.37
C THR A 91 2.38 10.89 16.50
N ASP A 92 2.20 12.05 17.11
CA ASP A 92 1.93 13.28 16.40
C ASP A 92 3.24 13.89 15.91
N ALA A 93 3.24 14.43 14.69
CA ALA A 93 4.43 14.93 14.06
C ALA A 93 4.14 16.07 13.09
N TYR A 94 5.12 16.98 12.94
CA TYR A 94 5.07 18.00 11.89
C TYR A 94 5.49 17.45 10.52
N SER A 95 6.43 16.52 10.49
CA SER A 95 6.95 15.86 9.30
C SER A 95 7.11 14.36 9.52
N MET A 96 7.29 13.59 8.46
CA MET A 96 7.55 12.16 8.55
C MET A 96 8.81 11.85 9.36
N GLU A 97 9.87 12.65 9.20
CA GLU A 97 11.12 12.50 9.96
C GLU A 97 10.90 12.75 11.46
N SER A 98 10.20 13.85 11.81
CA SER A 98 9.86 14.12 13.21
C SER A 98 9.00 13.02 13.82
N GLY A 99 8.16 12.35 13.02
CA GLY A 99 7.39 11.18 13.45
C GLY A 99 8.28 10.00 13.85
N ILE A 100 9.34 9.74 13.10
CA ILE A 100 10.32 8.70 13.48
C ILE A 100 11.05 9.09 14.76
N VAL A 101 11.57 10.31 14.83
CA VAL A 101 12.28 10.81 16.03
C VAL A 101 11.39 10.75 17.27
N ASN A 102 10.14 11.21 17.15
CA ASN A 102 9.18 11.16 18.27
C ASN A 102 8.82 9.71 18.68
N SER A 103 8.85 8.77 17.74
CA SER A 103 8.61 7.35 18.05
C SER A 103 9.72 6.74 18.89
N VAL A 104 10.97 7.15 18.68
CA VAL A 104 12.14 6.68 19.43
C VAL A 104 12.01 7.01 20.92
N SER A 105 11.44 8.16 21.27
CA SER A 105 11.23 8.54 22.67
C SER A 105 10.17 7.69 23.39
N LYS A 106 9.40 6.89 22.67
CA LYS A 106 8.32 6.03 23.19
C LYS A 106 8.71 4.56 23.29
N THR A 107 9.94 4.21 22.94
CA THR A 107 10.43 2.83 22.98
C THR A 107 11.88 2.77 23.43
N SER A 108 12.24 1.67 24.09
CA SER A 108 13.63 1.35 24.48
C SER A 108 14.42 0.65 23.37
N ARG A 109 13.81 0.43 22.21
CA ARG A 109 14.36 -0.33 21.09
C ARG A 109 14.41 0.54 19.83
N SER A 110 15.33 0.24 18.92
CA SER A 110 15.44 0.93 17.62
C SER A 110 14.45 0.40 16.60
N SER A 111 13.76 1.29 15.91
CA SER A 111 12.82 0.91 14.82
C SER A 111 13.57 0.49 13.57
N TYR A 112 13.16 -0.62 12.97
CA TYR A 112 13.67 -1.14 11.70
C TYR A 112 12.54 -1.26 10.68
N PHE A 113 12.66 -0.55 9.56
CA PHE A 113 11.60 -0.40 8.55
C PHE A 113 11.77 -1.32 7.34
N GLY A 114 12.88 -2.07 7.25
CA GLY A 114 13.15 -2.96 6.11
C GLY A 114 12.18 -4.15 5.98
N HIS A 115 11.38 -4.43 7.01
CA HIS A 115 10.35 -5.47 7.02
C HIS A 115 8.93 -4.94 6.89
N THR A 116 8.76 -3.63 6.69
CA THR A 116 7.43 -3.04 6.50
C THR A 116 6.77 -3.64 5.25
N LYS A 117 5.57 -4.18 5.40
CA LYS A 117 4.81 -4.80 4.32
C LYS A 117 3.60 -3.98 3.89
N LEU A 118 3.16 -3.05 4.75
CA LEU A 118 1.93 -2.31 4.55
C LEU A 118 2.09 -0.84 4.91
N LEU A 119 1.67 0.05 4.01
CA LEU A 119 1.51 1.48 4.21
C LEU A 119 0.05 1.85 3.99
N LEU A 120 -0.60 2.33 5.03
CA LEU A 120 -1.98 2.81 5.00
C LEU A 120 -1.98 4.34 5.06
N ILE A 121 -2.62 4.98 4.09
CA ILE A 121 -2.73 6.44 4.01
C ILE A 121 -4.20 6.82 4.12
N SER A 122 -4.54 7.66 5.08
CA SER A 122 -5.89 8.20 5.21
C SER A 122 -6.27 9.02 3.98
N ASN A 123 -7.50 8.89 3.51
CA ASN A 123 -8.02 9.67 2.38
C ASN A 123 -7.99 11.20 2.66
N GLU A 124 -8.00 11.62 3.92
CA GLU A 124 -7.86 13.04 4.31
C GLU A 124 -6.50 13.64 3.89
N ILE A 125 -5.42 12.85 3.98
CA ILE A 125 -4.08 13.25 3.53
C ILE A 125 -4.08 13.59 2.04
N LEU A 126 -4.81 12.81 1.25
CA LEU A 126 -4.83 12.90 -0.21
C LEU A 126 -5.67 14.07 -0.74
N LYS A 127 -6.38 14.78 0.12
CA LYS A 127 -7.15 15.99 -0.25
C LYS A 127 -6.25 17.18 -0.62
N ASP A 128 -5.00 17.18 -0.13
CA ASP A 128 -4.01 18.22 -0.45
C ASP A 128 -2.77 17.58 -1.08
N LYS A 129 -2.45 18.03 -2.29
CA LYS A 129 -1.32 17.53 -3.07
C LYS A 129 0.04 17.66 -2.37
N GLU A 130 0.22 18.69 -1.57
CA GLU A 130 1.49 18.96 -0.90
C GLU A 130 1.77 17.94 0.20
N ASN A 131 0.72 17.41 0.86
CA ASN A 131 0.87 16.38 1.89
C ASN A 131 1.39 15.08 1.27
N LEU A 132 0.78 14.64 0.15
CA LEU A 132 1.23 13.42 -0.52
C LEU A 132 2.63 13.59 -1.11
N LYS A 133 2.96 14.75 -1.71
CA LYS A 133 4.31 15.03 -2.20
C LYS A 133 5.36 14.91 -1.10
N GLU A 134 5.11 15.51 0.05
CA GLU A 134 6.03 15.49 1.19
C GLU A 134 6.25 14.06 1.71
N ILE A 135 5.16 13.28 1.82
CA ILE A 135 5.24 11.88 2.26
C ILE A 135 6.05 11.05 1.26
N ILE A 136 5.75 11.16 -0.03
CA ILE A 136 6.43 10.39 -1.08
C ILE A 136 7.91 10.79 -1.17
N ASP A 137 8.22 12.07 -1.13
CA ASP A 137 9.58 12.59 -1.16
C ASP A 137 10.40 12.09 0.04
N PHE A 138 9.79 12.04 1.23
CA PHE A 138 10.41 11.43 2.40
C PHE A 138 10.68 9.93 2.21
N LEU A 139 9.65 9.16 1.85
CA LEU A 139 9.76 7.71 1.69
C LEU A 139 10.77 7.32 0.60
N GLU A 140 10.89 8.12 -0.42
CA GLU A 140 11.85 7.93 -1.50
C GLU A 140 13.30 8.08 -1.04
N ARG A 141 13.58 9.04 -0.16
CA ARG A 141 14.93 9.27 0.39
C ARG A 141 15.35 8.26 1.45
N GLN A 142 14.41 7.50 2.02
CA GLN A 142 14.71 6.50 3.04
C GLN A 142 15.18 5.18 2.43
N HIS A 143 16.48 4.96 2.46
CA HIS A 143 17.10 3.74 1.90
C HIS A 143 16.73 2.45 2.64
N ILE A 144 16.35 2.55 3.92
CA ILE A 144 15.98 1.41 4.75
C ILE A 144 14.52 1.00 4.63
N MET A 145 13.69 1.78 3.92
CA MET A 145 12.28 1.45 3.68
C MET A 145 12.12 0.31 2.67
N ASN A 146 11.27 -0.64 3.00
CA ASN A 146 10.91 -1.71 2.06
C ASN A 146 10.08 -1.14 0.90
N ARG A 147 10.65 -1.08 -0.29
CA ARG A 147 9.96 -0.57 -1.48
C ARG A 147 8.90 -1.53 -2.04
N MET A 148 8.90 -2.77 -1.59
CA MET A 148 7.90 -3.77 -1.98
C MET A 148 6.67 -3.79 -1.08
N MET A 149 6.60 -2.91 -0.06
CA MET A 149 5.39 -2.79 0.77
C MET A 149 4.21 -2.32 -0.07
N TYR A 150 3.03 -2.88 0.20
CA TYR A 150 1.79 -2.44 -0.43
C TYR A 150 1.34 -1.11 0.13
N VAL A 151 0.82 -0.25 -0.74
CA VAL A 151 0.26 1.05 -0.38
C VAL A 151 -1.23 1.06 -0.65
N LEU A 152 -2.01 1.40 0.37
CA LEU A 152 -3.47 1.46 0.28
C LEU A 152 -3.99 2.77 0.87
N VAL A 153 -5.13 3.20 0.34
CA VAL A 153 -5.89 4.31 0.90
C VAL A 153 -6.94 3.76 1.86
N CYS A 154 -7.09 4.42 3.01
CA CYS A 154 -8.11 4.09 3.99
C CYS A 154 -9.22 5.14 3.99
N THR A 155 -10.47 4.72 3.97
CA THR A 155 -11.60 5.60 4.27
C THR A 155 -11.63 5.86 5.78
N GLY A 156 -11.40 7.12 6.19
CA GLY A 156 -11.25 7.48 7.61
C GLY A 156 -9.80 7.36 8.11
N LYS A 157 -9.61 6.93 9.35
CA LYS A 157 -8.30 6.92 10.00
C LYS A 157 -7.56 5.60 9.77
N ALA A 158 -6.32 5.67 9.28
CA ALA A 158 -5.44 4.51 9.12
C ALA A 158 -5.16 3.81 10.47
N GLN A 159 -5.10 4.57 11.56
CA GLN A 159 -4.96 4.03 12.91
C GLN A 159 -6.07 3.03 13.27
N ASP A 160 -7.30 3.26 12.84
CA ASP A 160 -8.44 2.38 13.15
C ASP A 160 -8.26 1.01 12.48
N TYR A 161 -7.70 0.99 11.26
CA TYR A 161 -7.38 -0.24 10.54
C TYR A 161 -6.25 -1.01 11.20
N ILE A 162 -5.20 -0.32 11.64
CA ILE A 162 -4.06 -0.95 12.30
C ILE A 162 -4.46 -1.62 13.62
N LYS A 163 -5.37 -0.99 14.36
CA LYS A 163 -5.90 -1.52 15.63
C LYS A 163 -7.01 -2.55 15.45
N PHE A 164 -7.49 -2.72 14.23
CA PHE A 164 -8.55 -3.67 13.94
C PHE A 164 -8.01 -5.09 13.96
N VAL A 165 -8.73 -5.99 14.63
CA VAL A 165 -8.40 -7.43 14.66
C VAL A 165 -9.37 -8.15 13.74
N PRO A 166 -8.92 -8.61 12.56
CA PRO A 166 -9.77 -9.38 11.64
C PRO A 166 -10.18 -10.72 12.26
N GLY A 167 -11.35 -11.23 11.85
CA GLY A 167 -11.84 -12.51 12.37
C GLY A 167 -11.05 -13.74 11.89
N MET A 168 -10.34 -13.62 10.75
CA MET A 168 -9.62 -14.74 10.12
C MET A 168 -8.11 -14.72 10.37
N GLU A 169 -7.54 -13.57 10.71
CA GLU A 169 -6.10 -13.40 10.86
C GLU A 169 -5.78 -12.71 12.19
N GLN A 170 -4.61 -12.99 12.75
CA GLN A 170 -4.22 -12.41 14.02
C GLN A 170 -3.83 -10.94 13.93
N ASN A 171 -3.49 -10.47 12.72
CA ASN A 171 -3.10 -9.09 12.50
C ASN A 171 -3.56 -8.57 11.14
N VAL A 172 -3.74 -7.25 11.07
CA VAL A 172 -4.23 -6.56 9.88
C VAL A 172 -3.27 -6.64 8.71
N GLU A 173 -1.95 -6.71 8.97
CA GLU A 173 -0.93 -6.80 7.92
C GLU A 173 -1.07 -8.11 7.14
N ALA A 174 -1.13 -9.25 7.82
CA ALA A 174 -1.31 -10.55 7.18
C ALA A 174 -2.65 -10.60 6.42
N TYR A 175 -3.72 -10.09 7.03
CA TYR A 175 -5.05 -10.06 6.41
C TYR A 175 -5.06 -9.24 5.12
N ILE A 176 -4.58 -7.99 5.12
CA ILE A 176 -4.58 -7.13 3.94
C ILE A 176 -3.60 -7.64 2.87
N THR A 177 -2.42 -8.12 3.27
CA THR A 177 -1.46 -8.71 2.33
C THR A 177 -2.08 -9.93 1.62
N GLY A 178 -2.77 -10.80 2.37
CA GLY A 178 -3.51 -11.93 1.80
C GLY A 178 -4.62 -11.50 0.85
N LEU A 179 -5.38 -10.44 1.18
CA LEU A 179 -6.36 -9.85 0.26
C LEU A 179 -5.70 -9.37 -1.03
N MET A 180 -4.56 -8.69 -0.96
CA MET A 180 -3.82 -8.21 -2.13
C MET A 180 -3.32 -9.36 -3.00
N GLU A 181 -2.79 -10.42 -2.40
CA GLU A 181 -2.31 -11.61 -3.12
C GLU A 181 -3.45 -12.38 -3.80
N ASN A 182 -4.59 -12.52 -3.13
CA ASN A 182 -5.77 -13.18 -3.69
C ASN A 182 -6.42 -12.33 -4.81
N SER A 183 -6.41 -11.01 -4.68
CA SER A 183 -6.98 -10.12 -5.69
C SER A 183 -6.24 -10.17 -7.02
N LYS A 184 -4.93 -10.44 -7.02
CA LYS A 184 -4.14 -10.67 -8.24
C LYS A 184 -4.70 -11.84 -9.07
N LYS A 185 -5.23 -12.88 -8.41
CA LYS A 185 -5.79 -14.05 -9.09
C LYS A 185 -7.15 -13.76 -9.74
N ASN A 186 -7.89 -12.81 -9.21
CA ASN A 186 -9.26 -12.50 -9.62
C ASN A 186 -9.38 -11.18 -10.39
N ALA A 187 -8.29 -10.43 -10.54
CA ALA A 187 -8.22 -9.11 -11.18
C ALA A 187 -9.27 -8.10 -10.66
N THR A 188 -9.69 -8.25 -9.40
CA THR A 188 -10.67 -7.37 -8.77
C THR A 188 -10.04 -6.11 -8.19
N ILE A 189 -8.71 -6.08 -8.06
CA ILE A 189 -7.97 -4.98 -7.48
C ILE A 189 -6.56 -4.94 -8.05
N LEU A 190 -6.02 -3.73 -8.13
CA LEU A 190 -4.64 -3.41 -8.48
C LEU A 190 -3.81 -3.28 -7.20
N PRO A 191 -3.06 -4.31 -6.77
CA PRO A 191 -2.08 -4.11 -5.72
C PRO A 191 -0.99 -3.17 -6.21
N VAL A 192 -0.69 -2.14 -5.44
CA VAL A 192 0.36 -1.16 -5.76
C VAL A 192 1.41 -1.19 -4.68
N THR A 193 2.66 -1.39 -5.07
CA THR A 193 3.82 -1.29 -4.17
C THR A 193 4.29 0.15 -4.05
N LEU A 194 5.05 0.46 -2.98
CA LEU A 194 5.66 1.78 -2.82
C LEU A 194 6.55 2.15 -4.02
N ASN A 195 7.29 1.18 -4.56
CA ASN A 195 8.14 1.43 -5.72
C ASN A 195 7.33 1.84 -6.96
N GLU A 196 6.25 1.12 -7.24
CA GLU A 196 5.34 1.45 -8.36
C GLU A 196 4.69 2.82 -8.16
N LEU A 197 4.22 3.11 -6.94
CA LEU A 197 3.64 4.42 -6.62
C LEU A 197 4.63 5.57 -6.86
N ILE A 198 5.87 5.43 -6.39
CA ILE A 198 6.91 6.44 -6.61
C ILE A 198 7.15 6.66 -8.11
N ILE A 199 7.26 5.58 -8.89
CA ILE A 199 7.48 5.66 -10.34
C ILE A 199 6.31 6.39 -11.03
N LEU A 200 5.07 6.00 -10.74
CA LEU A 200 3.87 6.59 -11.32
C LEU A 200 3.74 8.09 -10.99
N LEU A 201 3.94 8.45 -9.73
CA LEU A 201 3.84 9.85 -9.30
C LEU A 201 4.97 10.73 -9.87
N ARG A 202 6.19 10.18 -10.03
CA ARG A 202 7.30 10.90 -10.65
C ARG A 202 7.09 11.17 -12.15
N GLN A 203 6.47 10.24 -12.86
CA GLN A 203 6.28 10.39 -14.31
C GLN A 203 5.33 11.56 -14.63
N ASN A 204 4.21 11.68 -13.93
CA ASN A 204 3.17 12.65 -14.28
C ASN A 204 2.29 13.10 -13.11
N GLY A 205 2.64 12.77 -11.87
CA GLY A 205 1.85 13.09 -10.67
C GLY A 205 0.58 12.26 -10.50
N ASN A 206 0.39 11.21 -11.32
CA ASN A 206 -0.84 10.42 -11.34
C ASN A 206 -0.58 8.99 -10.87
N ALA A 207 -1.53 8.45 -10.12
CA ALA A 207 -1.50 7.06 -9.67
C ALA A 207 -2.91 6.54 -9.44
N VAL A 208 -3.03 5.21 -9.34
CA VAL A 208 -4.24 4.52 -8.92
C VAL A 208 -3.87 3.69 -7.69
N LEU A 209 -4.59 3.87 -6.59
CA LEU A 209 -4.32 3.17 -5.33
C LEU A 209 -5.53 2.36 -4.89
N PRO A 210 -5.36 1.13 -4.40
CA PRO A 210 -6.44 0.37 -3.81
C PRO A 210 -6.99 1.06 -2.56
N ASN A 211 -8.30 1.03 -2.42
CA ASN A 211 -9.02 1.63 -1.29
C ASN A 211 -9.68 0.54 -0.45
N ILE A 212 -9.60 0.69 0.87
CA ILE A 212 -10.17 -0.22 1.85
C ILE A 212 -11.13 0.49 2.80
N ASN A 213 -12.11 -0.28 3.27
CA ASN A 213 -13.03 0.17 4.32
C ASN A 213 -13.23 -0.91 5.38
N ILE A 214 -13.69 -0.51 6.57
CA ILE A 214 -14.00 -1.41 7.69
C ILE A 214 -15.51 -1.54 7.83
N ASP A 215 -16.00 -2.79 7.77
CA ASP A 215 -17.32 -3.13 8.27
C ASP A 215 -17.22 -3.52 9.76
N LYS A 216 -17.59 -2.58 10.64
CA LYS A 216 -17.50 -2.79 12.08
C LYS A 216 -18.51 -3.85 12.59
N VAL A 217 -19.60 -4.07 11.86
CA VAL A 217 -20.64 -5.04 12.24
C VAL A 217 -20.17 -6.45 11.92
N LYS A 218 -19.67 -6.66 10.71
CA LYS A 218 -19.15 -7.96 10.27
C LYS A 218 -17.72 -8.24 10.77
N LYS A 219 -17.04 -7.25 11.35
CA LYS A 219 -15.63 -7.32 11.73
C LYS A 219 -14.71 -7.70 10.56
N GLU A 220 -14.92 -7.05 9.43
CA GLU A 220 -14.18 -7.29 8.20
C GLU A 220 -13.57 -6.00 7.65
N ILE A 221 -12.38 -6.11 7.05
CA ILE A 221 -11.85 -5.11 6.14
C ILE A 221 -12.13 -5.61 4.73
N TYR A 222 -12.68 -4.75 3.90
CA TYR A 222 -12.98 -5.09 2.52
C TYR A 222 -12.46 -4.02 1.57
N LEU A 223 -12.19 -4.46 0.35
CA LEU A 223 -11.70 -3.61 -0.71
C LEU A 223 -12.89 -2.91 -1.38
N THR A 224 -12.86 -1.60 -1.42
CA THR A 224 -13.95 -0.77 -1.97
C THR A 224 -13.71 -0.36 -3.42
N GLY A 225 -12.56 -0.77 -3.98
CA GLY A 225 -12.14 -0.42 -5.32
C GLY A 225 -10.80 0.30 -5.33
N VAL A 226 -10.69 1.35 -6.14
CA VAL A 226 -9.47 2.15 -6.26
C VAL A 226 -9.77 3.64 -6.23
N ASP A 227 -8.79 4.39 -5.76
CA ASP A 227 -8.76 5.85 -5.73
C ASP A 227 -7.82 6.38 -6.82
N PHE A 228 -8.27 7.41 -7.55
CA PHE A 228 -7.48 8.11 -8.56
C PHE A 228 -6.76 9.29 -7.97
N ILE A 229 -5.47 9.28 -8.10
CA ILE A 229 -4.59 10.40 -7.78
C ILE A 229 -4.23 11.12 -9.09
N LYS A 230 -4.47 12.43 -9.14
CA LYS A 230 -4.06 13.32 -10.23
C LYS A 230 -3.33 14.52 -9.64
N ASP A 231 -2.15 14.82 -10.17
CA ASP A 231 -1.29 15.88 -9.65
C ASP A 231 -1.09 15.78 -8.13
N TYR A 232 -0.83 14.56 -7.62
CA TYR A 232 -0.67 14.21 -6.21
C TYR A 232 -1.92 14.44 -5.35
N LYS A 233 -3.10 14.57 -5.94
CA LYS A 233 -4.35 14.81 -5.22
C LYS A 233 -5.40 13.76 -5.58
N LEU A 234 -6.17 13.33 -4.60
CA LEU A 234 -7.34 12.47 -4.81
C LEU A 234 -8.40 13.22 -5.63
N VAL A 235 -8.83 12.64 -6.75
CA VAL A 235 -9.79 13.25 -7.67
C VAL A 235 -11.05 12.41 -7.90
N GLY A 236 -11.04 11.15 -7.53
CA GLY A 236 -12.19 10.25 -7.70
C GLY A 236 -11.87 8.83 -7.30
N SER A 237 -12.87 7.99 -7.35
CA SER A 237 -12.78 6.55 -6.99
C SER A 237 -13.58 5.71 -7.98
N MET A 238 -13.20 4.45 -8.14
CA MET A 238 -13.95 3.42 -8.85
C MET A 238 -14.31 2.28 -7.90
N ASN A 239 -15.49 1.72 -8.08
CA ASN A 239 -15.90 0.52 -7.35
C ASN A 239 -15.23 -0.76 -7.93
N PRO A 240 -15.31 -1.93 -7.28
CA PRO A 240 -14.61 -3.14 -7.74
C PRO A 240 -15.03 -3.63 -9.13
N ILE A 241 -16.27 -3.40 -9.55
CA ILE A 241 -16.75 -3.78 -10.90
C ILE A 241 -16.07 -2.89 -11.95
N GLU A 242 -16.05 -1.59 -11.71
CA GLU A 242 -15.39 -0.62 -12.61
C GLU A 242 -13.88 -0.86 -12.68
N VAL A 243 -13.26 -1.33 -11.58
CA VAL A 243 -11.84 -1.72 -11.57
C VAL A 243 -11.59 -2.89 -12.51
N THR A 244 -12.46 -3.91 -12.51
CA THR A 244 -12.34 -5.05 -13.44
C THR A 244 -12.42 -4.56 -14.90
N ASP A 245 -13.30 -3.63 -15.19
CA ASP A 245 -13.41 -3.05 -16.53
C ASP A 245 -12.17 -2.22 -16.92
N LEU A 246 -11.60 -1.48 -15.96
CA LEU A 246 -10.35 -0.76 -16.13
C LEU A 246 -9.19 -1.71 -16.46
N GLU A 247 -9.06 -2.82 -15.74
CA GLU A 247 -8.02 -3.83 -15.97
C GLU A 247 -8.14 -4.49 -17.34
N LEU A 248 -9.36 -4.78 -17.76
CA LEU A 248 -9.62 -5.24 -19.13
C LEU A 248 -9.14 -4.21 -20.16
N MET A 249 -9.48 -2.92 -19.96
CA MET A 249 -9.07 -1.84 -20.87
C MET A 249 -7.55 -1.61 -20.85
N ARG A 250 -6.88 -1.84 -19.73
CA ARG A 250 -5.41 -1.78 -19.64
C ARG A 250 -4.73 -2.96 -20.34
N GLY A 251 -5.46 -4.06 -20.58
CA GLY A 251 -4.93 -5.26 -21.20
C GLY A 251 -3.89 -5.98 -20.33
N GLU A 252 -3.92 -5.74 -19.03
CA GLU A 252 -3.00 -6.31 -18.04
C GLU A 252 -3.62 -7.49 -17.29
N GLN A 253 -4.91 -7.73 -17.49
CA GLN A 253 -5.63 -8.82 -16.86
C GLN A 253 -5.13 -10.18 -17.38
N GLN A 254 -4.48 -10.93 -16.52
CA GLN A 254 -3.96 -12.28 -16.81
C GLN A 254 -4.88 -13.39 -16.31
N ALA A 255 -5.85 -13.06 -15.46
CA ALA A 255 -6.85 -13.98 -14.92
C ALA A 255 -8.03 -13.18 -14.35
N GLY A 256 -9.21 -13.80 -14.27
CA GLY A 256 -10.36 -13.18 -13.63
C GLY A 256 -11.68 -13.80 -14.05
N PHE A 257 -12.75 -13.35 -13.40
CA PHE A 257 -14.13 -13.72 -13.74
C PHE A 257 -14.91 -12.48 -14.18
N LYS A 258 -15.74 -12.65 -15.20
CA LYS A 258 -16.69 -11.63 -15.64
C LYS A 258 -18.03 -12.28 -15.92
N THR A 259 -19.07 -11.82 -15.24
CA THR A 259 -20.44 -12.19 -15.58
C THR A 259 -20.98 -11.26 -16.63
N ILE A 260 -21.44 -11.79 -17.75
CA ILE A 260 -22.16 -11.05 -18.79
C ILE A 260 -23.61 -11.54 -18.82
N TYR A 261 -24.51 -10.75 -19.39
CA TYR A 261 -25.92 -11.13 -19.53
C TYR A 261 -26.24 -11.37 -21.00
N MET A 262 -26.65 -12.58 -21.32
CA MET A 262 -27.15 -12.95 -22.65
C MET A 262 -28.64 -13.24 -22.56
N ASN A 263 -29.47 -12.46 -23.28
CA ASN A 263 -30.94 -12.59 -23.28
C ASN A 263 -31.56 -12.57 -21.86
N GLY A 264 -30.96 -11.80 -20.92
CA GLY A 264 -31.42 -11.70 -19.53
C GLY A 264 -30.91 -12.79 -18.59
N PHE A 265 -30.09 -13.72 -19.07
CA PHE A 265 -29.51 -14.78 -18.26
C PHE A 265 -28.00 -14.52 -17.99
N PRO A 266 -27.50 -14.79 -16.78
CA PRO A 266 -26.09 -14.66 -16.46
C PRO A 266 -25.26 -15.74 -17.17
N VAL A 267 -24.12 -15.35 -17.68
CA VAL A 267 -23.10 -16.23 -18.25
C VAL A 267 -21.76 -15.85 -17.63
N ASP A 268 -21.15 -16.79 -16.94
CA ASP A 268 -19.87 -16.58 -16.26
C ASP A 268 -18.70 -16.98 -17.15
N LEU A 269 -17.84 -15.98 -17.40
CA LEU A 269 -16.63 -16.13 -18.19
C LEU A 269 -15.42 -16.13 -17.27
N GLN A 270 -14.60 -17.17 -17.37
CA GLN A 270 -13.25 -17.15 -16.82
C GLN A 270 -12.30 -16.62 -17.89
N ILE A 271 -11.61 -15.53 -17.58
CA ILE A 271 -10.66 -14.87 -18.46
C ILE A 271 -9.26 -15.41 -18.18
N TYR A 272 -8.53 -15.80 -19.22
CA TYR A 272 -7.14 -16.31 -19.14
C TYR A 272 -6.14 -15.32 -19.66
N GLY A 273 -6.55 -14.36 -20.48
CA GLY A 273 -5.68 -13.33 -21.01
C GLY A 273 -6.43 -12.26 -21.77
N THR A 274 -5.79 -11.10 -21.86
CA THR A 274 -6.29 -9.96 -22.63
C THR A 274 -5.21 -9.44 -23.57
N LYS A 275 -5.63 -9.01 -24.75
CA LYS A 275 -4.77 -8.34 -25.73
C LYS A 275 -5.39 -7.00 -26.08
N ARG A 276 -4.61 -5.93 -26.01
CA ARG A 276 -5.07 -4.57 -26.27
C ARG A 276 -4.39 -3.95 -27.47
N LYS A 277 -5.17 -3.26 -28.30
CA LYS A 277 -4.65 -2.33 -29.32
C LYS A 277 -5.28 -0.96 -29.09
N ILE A 278 -4.44 0.06 -28.86
CA ILE A 278 -4.88 1.43 -28.70
C ILE A 278 -4.50 2.22 -29.94
N ARG A 279 -5.46 3.03 -30.44
CA ARG A 279 -5.21 4.07 -31.44
C ARG A 279 -5.65 5.40 -30.86
N VAL A 280 -4.73 6.35 -30.82
CA VAL A 280 -5.01 7.72 -30.38
C VAL A 280 -4.99 8.62 -31.61
N GLN A 281 -6.01 9.43 -31.79
CA GLN A 281 -6.11 10.42 -32.88
C GLN A 281 -6.45 11.77 -32.25
N GLU A 282 -5.73 12.79 -32.66
CA GLU A 282 -6.06 14.18 -32.36
C GLU A 282 -6.66 14.82 -33.58
N LYS A 283 -7.88 15.34 -33.47
CA LYS A 283 -8.56 16.05 -34.54
C LYS A 283 -9.35 17.21 -33.94
N ASN A 284 -9.10 18.42 -34.45
CA ASN A 284 -9.80 19.65 -34.00
C ASN A 284 -9.74 19.87 -32.49
N ASN A 285 -8.56 19.76 -31.85
CA ASN A 285 -8.36 19.87 -30.42
C ASN A 285 -9.17 18.84 -29.57
N LYS A 286 -9.64 17.76 -30.18
CA LYS A 286 -10.30 16.65 -29.50
C LYS A 286 -9.44 15.41 -29.64
N ILE A 287 -9.20 14.74 -28.54
CA ILE A 287 -8.50 13.45 -28.50
C ILE A 287 -9.56 12.36 -28.56
N SER A 288 -9.45 11.50 -29.58
CA SER A 288 -10.23 10.28 -29.73
C SER A 288 -9.33 9.09 -29.44
N VAL A 289 -9.80 8.19 -28.60
CA VAL A 289 -9.08 6.97 -28.22
C VAL A 289 -9.93 5.77 -28.59
N ASP A 290 -9.44 4.96 -29.54
CA ASP A 290 -10.04 3.69 -29.93
C ASP A 290 -9.29 2.55 -29.23
N ILE A 291 -9.99 1.77 -28.43
CA ILE A 291 -9.43 0.62 -27.72
C ILE A 291 -10.08 -0.65 -28.29
N LYS A 292 -9.26 -1.52 -28.90
CA LYS A 292 -9.68 -2.87 -29.28
C LYS A 292 -9.15 -3.87 -28.25
N LEU A 293 -10.08 -4.61 -27.63
CA LEU A 293 -9.78 -5.66 -26.67
C LEU A 293 -10.02 -7.02 -27.32
N GLY A 294 -9.04 -7.91 -27.21
CA GLY A 294 -9.20 -9.34 -27.44
C GLY A 294 -9.19 -10.02 -26.07
N ILE A 295 -10.21 -10.78 -25.76
CA ILE A 295 -10.34 -11.52 -24.49
C ILE A 295 -10.27 -13.00 -24.83
N GLU A 296 -9.39 -13.73 -24.14
CA GLU A 296 -9.27 -15.16 -24.23
C GLU A 296 -9.77 -15.78 -22.92
N GLY A 297 -10.74 -16.69 -23.01
CA GLY A 297 -11.37 -17.24 -21.81
C GLY A 297 -12.26 -18.43 -22.09
N GLU A 298 -12.90 -18.92 -21.07
CA GLU A 298 -13.79 -20.08 -21.08
C GLU A 298 -15.10 -19.73 -20.38
N ILE A 299 -16.23 -20.23 -20.91
CA ILE A 299 -17.52 -20.17 -20.24
C ILE A 299 -17.52 -21.21 -19.13
N LYS A 300 -17.65 -20.79 -17.86
CA LYS A 300 -17.65 -21.69 -16.70
C LYS A 300 -19.04 -22.10 -16.27
N ASP A 301 -19.96 -21.14 -16.26
CA ASP A 301 -21.36 -21.39 -15.92
C ASP A 301 -22.28 -20.55 -16.82
N PHE A 302 -23.38 -21.17 -17.20
CA PHE A 302 -24.41 -20.50 -17.97
C PHE A 302 -25.77 -21.18 -17.76
N TYR A 303 -26.79 -20.37 -17.66
CA TYR A 303 -28.17 -20.83 -17.70
C TYR A 303 -28.92 -19.98 -18.71
N ILE A 304 -29.41 -20.62 -19.77
CA ILE A 304 -30.11 -19.95 -20.88
C ILE A 304 -31.53 -20.48 -21.04
N GLY A 305 -32.24 -20.70 -19.93
CA GLY A 305 -33.62 -21.15 -19.97
C GLY A 305 -33.85 -22.49 -20.68
N GLY A 306 -32.88 -23.43 -20.55
CA GLY A 306 -32.97 -24.78 -21.14
C GLY A 306 -32.55 -24.85 -22.63
N LYS A 307 -32.01 -23.81 -23.20
CA LYS A 307 -31.43 -23.85 -24.56
C LYS A 307 -29.98 -24.30 -24.49
N THR A 308 -29.59 -25.15 -25.45
CA THR A 308 -28.17 -25.50 -25.66
C THR A 308 -27.42 -24.33 -26.28
N ILE A 309 -26.17 -24.12 -25.85
CA ILE A 309 -25.26 -23.18 -26.52
C ILE A 309 -24.92 -23.80 -27.89
N ASP A 310 -25.30 -23.11 -28.96
CA ASP A 310 -24.89 -23.41 -30.31
C ASP A 310 -23.96 -22.31 -30.85
N ASP A 311 -23.29 -22.58 -31.97
CA ASP A 311 -22.38 -21.64 -32.63
C ASP A 311 -23.02 -20.31 -33.01
N THR A 312 -24.37 -20.24 -33.12
CA THR A 312 -25.10 -19.02 -33.45
C THR A 312 -25.30 -18.12 -32.24
N LEU A 313 -25.33 -18.69 -31.04
CA LEU A 313 -25.38 -17.97 -29.75
C LEU A 313 -24.00 -17.39 -29.37
N ILE A 314 -22.94 -18.12 -29.72
CA ILE A 314 -21.54 -17.68 -29.42
C ILE A 314 -21.11 -16.53 -30.33
N LYS A 315 -21.67 -16.42 -31.55
CA LYS A 315 -21.30 -15.39 -32.54
C LYS A 315 -22.06 -14.07 -32.39
N LYS A 316 -23.00 -13.95 -31.47
CA LYS A 316 -23.73 -12.72 -31.15
C LYS A 316 -23.06 -11.96 -30.03
#